data_68506af05b4eeeeca60de6c586f57c32
#
_entry.id   68506af05b4eeeeca60de6c586f57c32
#
_cell.length_a   1.000
_cell.length_b   1.000
_cell.length_c   1.000
_cell.angle_alpha   90.00
_cell.angle_beta   90.00
_cell.angle_gamma   90.00
#
_symmetry.space_group_name_H-M   'P 1'
#
loop_
_entity.id
_entity.type
_entity.pdbx_description
1 polymer ?
#
loop_
_entity_poly.entity_id
_entity_poly.type
_entity_poly.pdbx_seq_one_letter_code
_entity_poly.pdbx_strand_id
1 'polypeptide(L)'
;MQTIFDYAVIGVGAAGLSFLKERHQLINKKFIAIDKNIHIQKNHIFGFWNMPWTKELTRHSHKHWNAWSIISQDEEISFYSEKHKYEILYLDKWKNESLKSERDLVICQNNVKAIHKKNKIFEITLDNEDVCYAHNIIDSRSTKLDRKYLKQHFLGQTIKVKNDIFDENKLVLMDFRVDQSKGIHFIYLVPFAKNKALIESTMFSFNEENDEWYIKAIENYLYKFYNLKEWTVLDEEKGSIPMTVIDEPKNDFINIGTMSGAMKPSSGYAMSFIQKQISNLFQNDLIINRNITNPHKKIDLWMDKVFLKVLEADSIMA
;
A
#
# COMPACT_ATOMS: atom_id res chain seq x y z
N MET A 1 -10.51 19.41 32.54
CA MET A 1 -11.29 18.36 31.87
C MET A 1 -10.41 17.72 30.78
N GLN A 2 -10.34 16.40 30.73
CA GLN A 2 -9.58 15.69 29.73
C GLN A 2 -10.32 15.78 28.38
N THR A 3 -9.62 16.12 27.31
CA THR A 3 -10.24 16.27 25.98
C THR A 3 -10.74 14.92 25.47
N ILE A 4 -12.00 14.84 25.07
CA ILE A 4 -12.55 13.68 24.37
C ILE A 4 -12.61 14.02 22.89
N PHE A 5 -11.97 13.19 22.07
CA PHE A 5 -11.98 13.33 20.61
C PHE A 5 -13.23 12.68 20.01
N ASP A 6 -13.70 13.20 18.89
CA ASP A 6 -14.77 12.52 18.14
C ASP A 6 -14.24 11.24 17.47
N TYR A 7 -13.00 11.31 16.95
CA TYR A 7 -12.34 10.21 16.27
C TYR A 7 -10.87 10.08 16.68
N ALA A 8 -10.43 8.87 16.98
CA ALA A 8 -9.04 8.50 17.08
C ALA A 8 -8.65 7.64 15.84
N VAL A 9 -7.72 8.14 15.04
CA VAL A 9 -7.17 7.43 13.88
C VAL A 9 -5.88 6.76 14.32
N ILE A 10 -5.86 5.42 14.33
CA ILE A 10 -4.73 4.61 14.78
C ILE A 10 -4.05 3.99 13.57
N GLY A 11 -2.76 4.30 13.42
CA GLY A 11 -1.99 4.06 12.21
C GLY A 11 -2.17 5.19 11.19
N VAL A 12 -1.04 5.81 10.79
CA VAL A 12 -1.00 6.94 9.84
C VAL A 12 -0.21 6.52 8.59
N GLY A 13 -0.46 5.28 8.14
CA GLY A 13 -0.06 4.77 6.85
C GLY A 13 -1.04 5.18 5.75
N ALA A 14 -0.98 4.52 4.59
CA ALA A 14 -1.81 4.85 3.43
C ALA A 14 -3.31 5.01 3.74
N ALA A 15 -3.89 4.10 4.52
CA ALA A 15 -5.32 4.14 4.83
C ALA A 15 -5.69 5.23 5.84
N GLY A 16 -4.91 5.37 6.94
CA GLY A 16 -5.14 6.41 7.92
C GLY A 16 -4.97 7.81 7.34
N LEU A 17 -3.95 8.03 6.49
CA LEU A 17 -3.77 9.29 5.76
C LEU A 17 -4.93 9.59 4.81
N SER A 18 -5.42 8.57 4.09
CA SER A 18 -6.59 8.73 3.21
C SER A 18 -7.82 9.17 3.99
N PHE A 19 -8.07 8.57 5.16
CA PHE A 19 -9.17 8.96 6.03
C PHE A 19 -8.98 10.39 6.54
N LEU A 20 -7.80 10.73 7.05
CA LEU A 20 -7.48 12.06 7.58
C LEU A 20 -7.58 13.15 6.50
N LYS A 21 -7.28 12.84 5.25
CA LYS A 21 -7.44 13.77 4.12
C LYS A 21 -8.91 14.15 3.90
N GLU A 22 -9.81 13.19 4.04
CA GLU A 22 -11.26 13.39 3.85
C GLU A 22 -11.99 13.91 5.10
N ARG A 23 -11.31 14.07 6.24
CA ARG A 23 -11.91 14.48 7.52
C ARG A 23 -12.67 15.81 7.47
N HIS A 24 -12.32 16.69 6.53
CA HIS A 24 -12.99 17.95 6.32
C HIS A 24 -14.51 17.81 6.01
N GLN A 25 -14.93 16.62 5.57
CA GLN A 25 -16.36 16.30 5.36
C GLN A 25 -17.09 16.08 6.70
N LEU A 26 -16.38 15.84 7.80
CA LEU A 26 -16.92 15.69 9.15
C LEU A 26 -16.84 17.02 9.93
N ILE A 27 -17.78 17.91 9.65
CA ILE A 27 -17.80 19.29 10.16
C ILE A 27 -17.84 19.30 11.69
N ASN A 28 -17.06 20.20 12.31
CA ASN A 28 -17.00 20.41 13.76
C ASN A 28 -16.55 19.17 14.57
N LYS A 29 -15.84 18.23 13.97
CA LYS A 29 -15.28 17.07 14.65
C LYS A 29 -13.83 17.27 15.04
N LYS A 30 -13.43 16.70 16.19
CA LYS A 30 -12.06 16.71 16.71
C LYS A 30 -11.41 15.36 16.50
N PHE A 31 -10.19 15.36 15.97
CA PHE A 31 -9.44 14.17 15.64
C PHE A 31 -8.14 14.08 16.44
N ILE A 32 -7.74 12.87 16.79
CA ILE A 32 -6.37 12.54 17.18
C ILE A 32 -5.82 11.47 16.23
N ALA A 33 -4.66 11.71 15.67
CA ALA A 33 -3.92 10.75 14.83
C ALA A 33 -2.76 10.17 15.64
N ILE A 34 -2.72 8.86 15.80
CA ILE A 34 -1.75 8.16 16.63
C ILE A 34 -0.95 7.18 15.78
N ASP A 35 0.37 7.37 15.71
CA ASP A 35 1.29 6.45 15.03
C ASP A 35 2.69 6.59 15.60
N LYS A 36 3.39 5.46 15.82
CA LYS A 36 4.76 5.46 16.34
C LYS A 36 5.77 6.10 15.39
N ASN A 37 5.47 6.07 14.09
CA ASN A 37 6.36 6.49 13.01
C ASN A 37 5.87 7.74 12.27
N ILE A 38 5.06 8.57 12.94
CA ILE A 38 4.38 9.69 12.27
C ILE A 38 5.35 10.71 11.66
N HIS A 39 6.53 10.89 12.25
CA HIS A 39 7.58 11.80 11.77
C HIS A 39 8.73 11.10 11.05
N ILE A 40 8.69 9.77 10.92
CA ILE A 40 9.72 9.03 10.20
C ILE A 40 9.48 9.24 8.70
N GLN A 41 10.43 9.89 8.07
CA GLN A 41 10.45 10.07 6.63
C GLN A 41 11.09 8.82 6.00
N LYS A 42 10.26 8.00 5.36
CA LYS A 42 10.69 7.00 4.39
C LYS A 42 9.97 7.29 3.08
N ASN A 43 10.72 7.49 2.03
CA ASN A 43 10.19 7.73 0.69
C ASN A 43 9.61 6.44 0.09
N HIS A 44 8.54 5.91 0.70
CA HIS A 44 7.80 4.83 0.07
C HIS A 44 7.10 5.33 -1.19
N ILE A 45 7.26 4.58 -2.25
CA ILE A 45 6.61 4.84 -3.53
C ILE A 45 5.36 3.97 -3.60
N PHE A 46 4.21 4.62 -3.78
CA PHE A 46 2.95 3.91 -4.02
C PHE A 46 2.56 4.02 -5.48
N GLY A 47 2.50 2.84 -6.14
CA GLY A 47 1.94 2.71 -7.46
C GLY A 47 0.42 2.47 -7.41
N PHE A 48 -0.34 3.10 -8.29
CA PHE A 48 -1.79 2.93 -8.37
C PHE A 48 -2.34 3.23 -9.76
N TRP A 49 -3.48 2.64 -10.07
CA TRP A 49 -4.22 2.91 -11.28
C TRP A 49 -5.13 4.13 -11.08
N ASN A 50 -5.14 5.03 -12.08
CA ASN A 50 -6.08 6.14 -12.13
C ASN A 50 -7.51 5.58 -12.33
N MET A 51 -8.33 5.75 -11.30
CA MET A 51 -9.70 5.28 -11.23
C MET A 51 -10.61 6.44 -10.79
N PRO A 52 -11.92 6.41 -11.01
CA PRO A 52 -12.81 7.48 -10.57
C PRO A 52 -12.68 7.85 -9.09
N TRP A 53 -12.40 6.88 -8.24
CA TRP A 53 -12.25 7.04 -6.79
C TRP A 53 -10.82 7.39 -6.34
N THR A 54 -9.83 7.44 -7.24
CA THR A 54 -8.45 7.88 -6.94
C THR A 54 -8.18 9.33 -7.35
N LYS A 55 -9.21 10.09 -7.72
CA LYS A 55 -9.09 11.45 -8.27
C LYS A 55 -8.32 12.41 -7.34
N GLU A 56 -8.54 12.32 -6.02
CA GLU A 56 -7.78 13.15 -5.08
C GLU A 56 -6.31 12.74 -5.02
N LEU A 57 -6.04 11.44 -5.12
CA LEU A 57 -4.69 10.91 -5.12
C LEU A 57 -3.89 11.34 -6.35
N THR A 58 -4.53 11.40 -7.53
CA THR A 58 -3.89 11.82 -8.78
C THR A 58 -3.40 13.26 -8.75
N ARG A 59 -3.98 14.13 -7.93
CA ARG A 59 -3.50 15.51 -7.71
C ARG A 59 -2.12 15.57 -7.05
N HIS A 60 -1.73 14.50 -6.37
CA HIS A 60 -0.45 14.35 -5.68
C HIS A 60 0.50 13.42 -6.43
N SER A 61 0.10 12.94 -7.60
CA SER A 61 0.91 12.06 -8.44
C SER A 61 2.22 12.76 -8.82
N HIS A 62 3.32 11.99 -8.70
CA HIS A 62 4.64 12.46 -9.10
C HIS A 62 4.87 12.27 -10.60
N LYS A 63 4.45 11.13 -11.13
CA LYS A 63 4.55 10.75 -12.54
C LYS A 63 3.47 9.74 -12.89
N HIS A 64 3.10 9.70 -14.18
CA HIS A 64 2.16 8.72 -14.72
C HIS A 64 2.65 8.15 -16.06
N TRP A 65 2.14 6.98 -16.39
CA TRP A 65 2.37 6.31 -17.66
C TRP A 65 1.05 5.87 -18.29
N ASN A 66 0.93 6.12 -19.59
CA ASN A 66 -0.19 5.63 -20.40
C ASN A 66 0.11 4.25 -20.98
N ALA A 67 1.40 3.87 -21.03
CA ALA A 67 1.87 2.61 -21.58
C ALA A 67 2.60 1.79 -20.52
N TRP A 68 2.34 0.49 -20.54
CA TRP A 68 3.06 -0.49 -19.71
C TRP A 68 3.20 -1.83 -20.43
N SER A 69 4.14 -2.67 -19.99
CA SER A 69 4.35 -4.00 -20.55
C SER A 69 4.36 -5.08 -19.48
N ILE A 70 3.99 -6.29 -19.93
CA ILE A 70 4.21 -7.56 -19.25
C ILE A 70 5.08 -8.39 -20.20
N ILE A 71 6.17 -8.96 -19.67
CA ILE A 71 7.19 -9.66 -20.47
C ILE A 71 7.33 -11.08 -19.95
N SER A 72 7.06 -12.06 -20.80
CA SER A 72 7.35 -13.48 -20.57
C SER A 72 8.72 -13.87 -21.14
N GLN A 73 9.09 -15.15 -21.05
CA GLN A 73 10.32 -15.63 -21.68
C GLN A 73 10.34 -15.43 -23.20
N ASP A 74 9.18 -15.54 -23.84
CA ASP A 74 9.04 -15.61 -25.29
C ASP A 74 8.42 -14.36 -25.92
N GLU A 75 7.71 -13.55 -25.13
CA GLU A 75 6.85 -12.48 -25.64
C GLU A 75 6.81 -11.26 -24.71
N GLU A 76 6.75 -10.07 -25.32
CA GLU A 76 6.40 -8.82 -24.64
C GLU A 76 5.03 -8.35 -25.11
N ILE A 77 4.09 -8.21 -24.16
CA ILE A 77 2.77 -7.65 -24.42
C ILE A 77 2.74 -6.23 -23.87
N SER A 78 2.50 -5.27 -24.74
CA SER A 78 2.37 -3.85 -24.39
C SER A 78 0.92 -3.43 -24.36
N PHE A 79 0.57 -2.65 -23.34
CA PHE A 79 -0.75 -2.08 -23.12
C PHE A 79 -0.69 -0.57 -23.17
N TYR A 80 -1.80 0.05 -23.53
CA TYR A 80 -1.95 1.49 -23.55
C TYR A 80 -3.33 1.92 -23.08
N SER A 81 -3.42 2.97 -22.25
CA SER A 81 -4.68 3.54 -21.84
C SER A 81 -4.55 5.04 -21.53
N GLU A 82 -5.37 5.85 -22.18
CA GLU A 82 -5.55 7.27 -21.84
C GLU A 82 -6.35 7.44 -20.54
N LYS A 83 -7.29 6.54 -20.30
CA LYS A 83 -8.26 6.63 -19.21
C LYS A 83 -7.71 6.09 -17.89
N HIS A 84 -7.03 4.96 -17.94
CA HIS A 84 -6.53 4.25 -16.77
C HIS A 84 -5.00 4.25 -16.80
N LYS A 85 -4.42 5.39 -16.45
CA LYS A 85 -2.98 5.55 -16.34
C LYS A 85 -2.46 4.85 -15.10
N TYR A 86 -1.24 4.35 -15.16
CA TYR A 86 -0.52 3.97 -13.98
C TYR A 86 0.18 5.19 -13.39
N GLU A 87 0.05 5.40 -12.12
CA GLU A 87 0.54 6.59 -11.43
C GLU A 87 1.36 6.19 -10.20
N ILE A 88 2.29 7.04 -9.81
CA ILE A 88 3.04 6.91 -8.57
C ILE A 88 2.92 8.16 -7.73
N LEU A 89 2.99 7.96 -6.42
CA LEU A 89 3.09 9.04 -5.46
C LEU A 89 4.14 8.71 -4.39
N TYR A 90 4.82 9.74 -3.90
CA TYR A 90 5.71 9.63 -2.75
C TYR A 90 4.92 9.85 -1.46
N LEU A 91 5.00 8.87 -0.54
CA LEU A 91 4.26 8.91 0.73
C LEU A 91 4.55 10.16 1.55
N ASP A 92 5.81 10.56 1.64
CA ASP A 92 6.23 11.68 2.50
C ASP A 92 5.58 13.00 2.10
N LYS A 93 5.55 13.30 0.79
CA LYS A 93 4.91 14.51 0.29
C LYS A 93 3.41 14.50 0.61
N TRP A 94 2.75 13.39 0.35
CA TRP A 94 1.33 13.24 0.62
C TRP A 94 1.01 13.28 2.12
N LYS A 95 1.85 12.63 2.96
CA LYS A 95 1.76 12.64 4.41
C LYS A 95 1.86 14.06 4.96
N ASN A 96 2.87 14.81 4.55
CA ASN A 96 3.07 16.19 5.00
C ASN A 96 1.87 17.09 4.66
N GLU A 97 1.26 16.90 3.49
CA GLU A 97 0.06 17.64 3.11
C GLU A 97 -1.19 17.20 3.87
N SER A 98 -1.33 15.88 4.12
CA SER A 98 -2.50 15.31 4.82
C SER A 98 -2.51 15.60 6.31
N LEU A 99 -1.33 15.75 6.92
CA LEU A 99 -1.14 16.04 8.34
C LEU A 99 -0.94 17.52 8.65
N LYS A 100 -1.10 18.41 7.66
CA LYS A 100 -1.07 19.85 7.97
C LYS A 100 -2.01 20.14 9.12
N SER A 101 -1.42 20.67 10.20
CA SER A 101 -2.12 20.93 11.46
C SER A 101 -3.20 21.98 11.22
N GLU A 102 -4.43 21.55 11.34
CA GLU A 102 -5.60 22.41 11.49
C GLU A 102 -6.10 22.28 12.95
N ARG A 103 -6.92 23.21 13.41
CA ARG A 103 -7.38 23.25 14.80
C ARG A 103 -8.17 22.01 15.23
N ASP A 104 -8.59 21.20 14.28
CA ASP A 104 -9.40 19.99 14.47
C ASP A 104 -8.57 18.70 14.66
N LEU A 105 -7.26 18.73 14.38
CA LEU A 105 -6.39 17.56 14.39
C LEU A 105 -5.24 17.68 15.38
N VAL A 106 -5.16 16.74 16.33
CA VAL A 106 -4.01 16.53 17.21
C VAL A 106 -3.17 15.37 16.66
N ILE A 107 -1.87 15.56 16.59
CA ILE A 107 -0.91 14.54 16.16
C ILE A 107 -0.20 13.99 17.39
N CYS A 108 -0.21 12.66 17.56
CA CYS A 108 0.42 11.96 18.66
C CYS A 108 1.41 10.90 18.13
N GLN A 109 2.71 11.18 18.29
CA GLN A 109 3.74 10.19 17.97
C GLN A 109 3.90 9.22 19.11
N ASN A 110 3.13 8.16 19.10
CA ASN A 110 3.18 7.08 20.08
C ASN A 110 2.58 5.80 19.48
N ASN A 111 2.71 4.70 20.21
CA ASN A 111 2.05 3.45 19.86
C ASN A 111 0.87 3.22 20.81
N VAL A 112 -0.18 2.57 20.33
CA VAL A 112 -1.34 2.20 21.13
C VAL A 112 -1.09 0.84 21.75
N LYS A 113 -1.00 0.82 23.09
CA LYS A 113 -0.80 -0.37 23.92
C LYS A 113 -2.10 -1.16 24.12
N ALA A 114 -3.18 -0.47 24.42
CA ALA A 114 -4.49 -1.07 24.67
C ALA A 114 -5.64 -0.13 24.35
N ILE A 115 -6.80 -0.70 24.03
CA ILE A 115 -8.05 0.04 23.82
C ILE A 115 -9.15 -0.66 24.61
N HIS A 116 -9.82 0.08 25.48
CA HIS A 116 -10.93 -0.40 26.27
C HIS A 116 -12.18 0.44 26.02
N LYS A 117 -13.31 -0.22 25.75
CA LYS A 117 -14.59 0.48 25.63
C LYS A 117 -15.23 0.63 27.01
N LYS A 118 -15.47 1.87 27.41
CA LYS A 118 -16.20 2.22 28.63
C LYS A 118 -17.47 2.98 28.24
N ASN A 119 -18.61 2.31 28.28
CA ASN A 119 -19.89 2.86 27.82
C ASN A 119 -19.83 3.26 26.32
N LYS A 120 -19.94 4.56 26.02
CA LYS A 120 -19.91 5.13 24.66
C LYS A 120 -18.56 5.74 24.26
N ILE A 121 -17.52 5.56 25.08
CA ILE A 121 -16.22 6.18 24.92
C ILE A 121 -15.16 5.07 24.91
N PHE A 122 -14.18 5.20 24.03
CA PHE A 122 -12.99 4.37 24.03
C PHE A 122 -11.88 5.06 24.82
N GLU A 123 -11.31 4.33 25.77
CA GLU A 123 -10.10 4.67 26.49
C GLU A 123 -8.90 4.02 25.75
N ILE A 124 -7.96 4.84 25.35
CA ILE A 124 -6.80 4.44 24.53
C ILE A 124 -5.56 4.66 25.37
N THR A 125 -4.90 3.59 25.78
CA THR A 125 -3.64 3.62 26.53
C THR A 125 -2.47 3.57 25.55
N LEU A 126 -1.52 4.48 25.70
CA LEU A 126 -0.32 4.58 24.89
C LEU A 126 0.87 3.84 25.55
N ASP A 127 1.94 3.59 24.82
CA ASP A 127 3.13 2.88 25.34
C ASP A 127 3.83 3.66 26.47
N ASN A 128 3.71 4.99 26.52
CA ASN A 128 4.22 5.83 27.60
C ASN A 128 3.25 5.96 28.80
N GLU A 129 2.23 5.10 28.87
CA GLU A 129 1.16 5.08 29.89
C GLU A 129 0.20 6.29 29.84
N ASP A 130 0.36 7.22 28.92
CA ASP A 130 -0.63 8.27 28.70
C ASP A 130 -1.95 7.69 28.21
N VAL A 131 -3.05 8.36 28.55
CA VAL A 131 -4.40 7.93 28.18
C VAL A 131 -5.13 9.04 27.44
N CYS A 132 -5.69 8.70 26.29
CA CYS A 132 -6.61 9.57 25.56
C CYS A 132 -7.97 8.91 25.34
N TYR A 133 -8.99 9.73 25.02
CA TYR A 133 -10.37 9.28 24.92
C TYR A 133 -10.97 9.68 23.57
N ALA A 134 -11.74 8.77 22.96
CA ALA A 134 -12.46 9.05 21.72
C ALA A 134 -13.84 8.38 21.70
N HIS A 135 -14.77 8.97 20.95
CA HIS A 135 -16.08 8.36 20.69
C HIS A 135 -16.01 7.26 19.63
N ASN A 136 -15.10 7.39 18.68
CA ASN A 136 -14.94 6.42 17.58
C ASN A 136 -13.46 6.12 17.35
N ILE A 137 -13.17 4.87 16.97
CA ILE A 137 -11.85 4.42 16.55
C ILE A 137 -11.88 4.12 15.05
N ILE A 138 -10.93 4.71 14.33
CA ILE A 138 -10.59 4.35 12.96
C ILE A 138 -9.26 3.61 13.03
N ASP A 139 -9.27 2.29 12.85
CA ASP A 139 -8.08 1.46 12.98
C ASP A 139 -7.55 1.04 11.60
N SER A 140 -6.35 1.48 11.26
CA SER A 140 -5.66 1.15 10.01
C SER A 140 -4.40 0.30 10.22
N ARG A 141 -4.19 -0.19 11.45
CA ARG A 141 -3.00 -1.00 11.76
C ARG A 141 -3.05 -2.35 11.04
N SER A 142 -1.88 -2.84 10.68
CA SER A 142 -1.73 -4.22 10.21
C SER A 142 -1.81 -5.19 11.40
N THR A 143 -2.53 -6.30 11.24
CA THR A 143 -2.54 -7.42 12.18
C THR A 143 -1.87 -8.63 11.56
N LYS A 144 -1.21 -9.45 12.38
CA LYS A 144 -0.69 -10.74 11.90
C LYS A 144 -1.85 -11.68 11.61
N LEU A 145 -1.75 -12.40 10.51
CA LEU A 145 -2.68 -13.48 10.18
C LEU A 145 -2.12 -14.80 10.73
N ASP A 146 -2.92 -15.51 11.53
CA ASP A 146 -2.54 -16.79 12.17
C ASP A 146 -2.65 -17.99 11.25
N ARG A 147 -2.32 -17.82 9.97
CA ARG A 147 -2.35 -18.91 8.98
C ARG A 147 -1.25 -18.72 7.92
N LYS A 148 -0.84 -19.80 7.28
CA LYS A 148 0.04 -19.78 6.12
C LYS A 148 -0.75 -19.18 4.93
N TYR A 149 -0.17 -18.26 4.19
CA TYR A 149 -0.75 -17.62 3.01
C TYR A 149 0.37 -17.21 2.05
N LEU A 150 0.03 -17.08 0.78
CA LEU A 150 0.91 -16.50 -0.21
C LEU A 150 1.16 -15.02 0.11
N LYS A 151 2.36 -14.57 -0.19
CA LYS A 151 2.78 -13.19 -0.03
C LYS A 151 3.29 -12.64 -1.35
N GLN A 152 2.98 -11.40 -1.64
CA GLN A 152 3.82 -10.59 -2.50
C GLN A 152 4.89 -9.97 -1.63
N HIS A 153 6.13 -10.31 -1.86
CA HIS A 153 7.26 -9.73 -1.14
C HIS A 153 8.33 -9.26 -2.11
N PHE A 154 9.00 -8.19 -1.75
CA PHE A 154 9.88 -7.50 -2.68
C PHE A 154 10.99 -6.73 -1.98
N LEU A 155 12.05 -6.47 -2.74
CA LEU A 155 13.04 -5.44 -2.48
C LEU A 155 13.23 -4.64 -3.77
N GLY A 156 13.14 -3.32 -3.65
CA GLY A 156 13.29 -2.37 -4.74
C GLY A 156 14.40 -1.38 -4.48
N GLN A 157 15.16 -1.04 -5.52
CA GLN A 157 16.19 -0.01 -5.49
C GLN A 157 15.86 1.10 -6.48
N THR A 158 15.78 2.33 -5.99
CA THR A 158 15.79 3.51 -6.87
C THR A 158 17.23 3.78 -7.26
N ILE A 159 17.54 3.63 -8.54
CA ILE A 159 18.88 3.76 -9.07
C ILE A 159 19.03 4.97 -10.00
N LYS A 160 20.27 5.49 -10.06
CA LYS A 160 20.71 6.46 -11.06
C LYS A 160 21.89 5.90 -11.82
N VAL A 161 21.86 6.03 -13.15
CA VAL A 161 22.89 5.58 -14.07
C VAL A 161 23.49 6.77 -14.83
N LYS A 162 24.66 6.56 -15.44
CA LYS A 162 25.39 7.61 -16.16
C LYS A 162 24.75 7.96 -17.49
N ASN A 163 24.30 6.94 -18.22
CA ASN A 163 23.76 7.07 -19.57
C ASN A 163 22.24 7.01 -19.58
N ASP A 164 21.61 7.53 -20.62
CA ASP A 164 20.18 7.41 -20.90
C ASP A 164 19.88 6.02 -21.46
N ILE A 165 19.31 5.13 -20.62
CA ILE A 165 19.07 3.72 -20.99
C ILE A 165 17.62 3.27 -20.80
N PHE A 166 16.83 4.01 -20.00
CA PHE A 166 15.43 3.64 -19.74
C PHE A 166 14.48 4.37 -20.69
N ASP A 167 13.44 3.69 -21.14
CA ASP A 167 12.31 4.33 -21.79
C ASP A 167 11.40 4.96 -20.73
N GLU A 168 11.51 6.28 -20.54
CA GLU A 168 10.74 7.00 -19.52
C GLU A 168 9.23 7.09 -19.77
N ASN A 169 8.76 6.67 -20.94
CA ASN A 169 7.35 6.72 -21.34
C ASN A 169 6.60 5.40 -21.14
N LYS A 170 7.32 4.31 -20.87
CA LYS A 170 6.76 2.98 -20.74
C LYS A 170 7.31 2.30 -19.49
N LEU A 171 6.41 1.91 -18.59
CA LEU A 171 6.79 1.13 -17.42
C LEU A 171 6.75 -0.38 -17.72
N VAL A 172 7.63 -1.15 -17.12
CA VAL A 172 7.56 -2.61 -17.12
C VAL A 172 6.86 -3.05 -15.84
N LEU A 173 5.62 -3.52 -15.99
CA LEU A 173 4.79 -3.91 -14.85
C LEU A 173 5.23 -5.24 -14.25
N MET A 174 5.57 -6.21 -15.11
CA MET A 174 6.09 -7.53 -14.74
C MET A 174 7.01 -8.05 -15.83
N ASP A 175 8.27 -8.30 -15.52
CA ASP A 175 9.20 -9.01 -16.41
C ASP A 175 9.60 -10.33 -15.77
N PHE A 176 9.08 -11.43 -16.32
CA PHE A 176 9.28 -12.78 -15.81
C PHE A 176 10.56 -13.45 -16.29
N ARG A 177 11.43 -12.78 -17.04
CA ARG A 177 12.70 -13.32 -17.57
C ARG A 177 13.80 -13.41 -16.51
N VAL A 178 13.44 -13.74 -15.30
CA VAL A 178 14.27 -13.97 -14.12
C VAL A 178 14.09 -15.39 -13.58
N ASP A 179 14.86 -15.77 -12.58
CA ASP A 179 14.78 -17.11 -11.98
C ASP A 179 13.42 -17.38 -11.37
N GLN A 180 12.76 -18.48 -11.76
CA GLN A 180 11.44 -18.90 -11.31
C GLN A 180 11.50 -20.08 -10.33
N SER A 181 12.68 -20.49 -9.86
CA SER A 181 12.87 -21.72 -9.07
C SER A 181 12.23 -21.71 -7.68
N LYS A 182 11.89 -20.53 -7.16
CA LYS A 182 11.35 -20.35 -5.79
C LYS A 182 9.92 -19.83 -5.73
N GLY A 183 9.30 -19.64 -6.86
CA GLY A 183 7.93 -19.09 -6.96
C GLY A 183 7.77 -18.21 -8.18
N ILE A 184 6.66 -17.48 -8.28
CA ILE A 184 6.46 -16.52 -9.35
C ILE A 184 7.29 -15.28 -9.06
N HIS A 185 8.35 -15.09 -9.85
CA HIS A 185 9.31 -14.02 -9.71
C HIS A 185 9.30 -13.10 -10.93
N PHE A 186 9.30 -11.80 -10.72
CA PHE A 186 9.36 -10.80 -11.79
C PHE A 186 10.09 -9.54 -11.33
N ILE A 187 10.61 -8.82 -12.32
CA ILE A 187 11.09 -7.45 -12.11
C ILE A 187 9.99 -6.47 -12.46
N TYR A 188 9.78 -5.51 -11.56
CA TYR A 188 8.99 -4.32 -11.78
C TYR A 188 9.94 -3.15 -12.00
N LEU A 189 9.80 -2.42 -13.13
CA LEU A 189 10.68 -1.32 -13.48
C LEU A 189 9.87 -0.07 -13.77
N VAL A 190 10.10 0.96 -12.95
CA VAL A 190 9.42 2.26 -13.03
C VAL A 190 10.42 3.34 -13.43
N PRO A 191 10.45 3.77 -14.68
CA PRO A 191 11.41 4.74 -15.16
C PRO A 191 10.97 6.17 -14.82
N PHE A 192 11.65 6.82 -13.89
CA PHE A 192 11.40 8.23 -13.53
C PHE A 192 11.96 9.20 -14.57
N ALA A 193 13.09 8.84 -15.17
CA ALA A 193 13.77 9.55 -16.25
C ALA A 193 14.60 8.53 -17.07
N LYS A 194 15.16 8.95 -18.19
CA LYS A 194 16.00 8.09 -19.03
C LYS A 194 17.21 7.48 -18.29
N ASN A 195 17.64 8.09 -17.20
CA ASN A 195 18.79 7.65 -16.40
C ASN A 195 18.45 7.39 -14.91
N LYS A 196 17.16 7.33 -14.56
CA LYS A 196 16.71 7.07 -13.19
C LYS A 196 15.47 6.18 -13.19
N ALA A 197 15.51 5.08 -12.45
CA ALA A 197 14.37 4.17 -12.31
C ALA A 197 14.32 3.52 -10.91
N LEU A 198 13.11 3.11 -10.49
CA LEU A 198 12.94 2.07 -9.48
C LEU A 198 12.99 0.72 -10.17
N ILE A 199 13.82 -0.17 -9.66
CA ILE A 199 13.90 -1.58 -10.09
C ILE A 199 13.58 -2.41 -8.87
N GLU A 200 12.52 -3.21 -8.97
CA GLU A 200 12.04 -4.03 -7.86
C GLU A 200 12.03 -5.50 -8.24
N SER A 201 12.69 -6.32 -7.45
CA SER A 201 12.60 -7.77 -7.52
C SER A 201 11.44 -8.22 -6.65
N THR A 202 10.37 -8.74 -7.27
CA THR A 202 9.11 -9.08 -6.62
C THR A 202 8.79 -10.55 -6.78
N MET A 203 8.38 -11.18 -5.67
CA MET A 203 8.01 -12.59 -5.63
C MET A 203 6.59 -12.81 -5.11
N PHE A 204 5.91 -13.83 -5.66
CA PHE A 204 4.75 -14.45 -5.06
C PHE A 204 5.17 -15.82 -4.55
N SER A 205 5.32 -15.95 -3.23
CA SER A 205 5.62 -17.24 -2.59
C SER A 205 5.15 -17.24 -1.12
N PHE A 206 5.28 -18.37 -0.45
CA PHE A 206 4.97 -18.49 0.98
C PHE A 206 6.06 -17.93 1.87
N ASN A 207 7.31 -17.99 1.44
CA ASN A 207 8.48 -17.63 2.23
C ASN A 207 9.20 -16.44 1.59
N GLU A 208 9.58 -15.49 2.41
CA GLU A 208 10.42 -14.37 1.99
C GLU A 208 11.87 -14.83 1.86
N GLU A 209 12.57 -14.26 0.90
CA GLU A 209 14.00 -14.47 0.70
C GLU A 209 14.82 -13.45 1.52
N ASN A 210 16.14 -13.67 1.64
CA ASN A 210 17.05 -12.69 2.21
C ASN A 210 17.27 -11.52 1.21
N ASP A 211 17.71 -10.39 1.70
CA ASP A 211 17.88 -9.17 0.90
C ASP A 211 18.88 -9.36 -0.24
N GLU A 212 19.95 -10.12 0.01
CA GLU A 212 20.98 -10.42 -0.97
C GLU A 212 20.43 -11.14 -2.22
N TRP A 213 19.44 -12.02 -2.04
CA TRP A 213 18.81 -12.73 -3.14
C TRP A 213 18.08 -11.78 -4.11
N TYR A 214 17.32 -10.82 -3.58
CA TYR A 214 16.62 -9.80 -4.40
C TYR A 214 17.61 -8.86 -5.08
N ILE A 215 18.62 -8.40 -4.35
CA ILE A 215 19.66 -7.51 -4.89
C ILE A 215 20.36 -8.20 -6.06
N LYS A 216 20.75 -9.47 -5.90
CA LYS A 216 21.39 -10.25 -6.97
C LYS A 216 20.47 -10.44 -8.17
N ALA A 217 19.18 -10.59 -7.98
CA ALA A 217 18.22 -10.66 -9.07
C ALA A 217 18.16 -9.33 -9.86
N ILE A 218 18.17 -8.19 -9.17
CA ILE A 218 18.24 -6.86 -9.78
C ILE A 218 19.54 -6.69 -10.56
N GLU A 219 20.68 -7.04 -9.98
CA GLU A 219 22.00 -6.97 -10.60
C GLU A 219 22.05 -7.80 -11.90
N ASN A 220 21.63 -9.05 -11.84
CA ASN A 220 21.59 -9.95 -12.99
C ASN A 220 20.68 -9.42 -14.09
N TYR A 221 19.51 -8.88 -13.73
CA TYR A 221 18.57 -8.30 -14.67
C TYR A 221 19.16 -7.07 -15.38
N LEU A 222 19.74 -6.15 -14.65
CA LEU A 222 20.36 -4.95 -15.18
C LEU A 222 21.56 -5.29 -16.08
N TYR A 223 22.38 -6.27 -15.68
CA TYR A 223 23.47 -6.74 -16.51
C TYR A 223 22.97 -7.36 -17.81
N LYS A 224 22.00 -8.29 -17.72
CA LYS A 224 21.51 -9.07 -18.86
C LYS A 224 20.79 -8.21 -19.91
N PHE A 225 19.92 -7.29 -19.48
CA PHE A 225 19.02 -6.57 -20.38
C PHE A 225 19.45 -5.14 -20.70
N TYR A 226 20.31 -4.54 -19.87
CA TYR A 226 20.78 -3.17 -20.04
C TYR A 226 22.30 -3.08 -20.19
N ASN A 227 23.02 -4.22 -20.13
CA ASN A 227 24.49 -4.29 -20.11
C ASN A 227 25.11 -3.34 -19.07
N LEU A 228 24.45 -3.19 -17.93
CA LEU A 228 24.82 -2.27 -16.86
C LEU A 228 25.63 -3.00 -15.81
N LYS A 229 26.79 -2.43 -15.43
CA LYS A 229 27.69 -2.99 -14.41
C LYS A 229 27.82 -2.11 -13.17
N GLU A 230 27.53 -0.83 -13.32
CA GLU A 230 27.69 0.16 -12.24
C GLU A 230 26.51 1.13 -12.22
N TRP A 231 25.99 1.42 -11.05
CA TRP A 231 24.97 2.43 -10.79
C TRP A 231 25.06 2.95 -9.38
N THR A 232 24.38 4.04 -9.11
CA THR A 232 24.24 4.60 -7.76
C THR A 232 22.86 4.24 -7.23
N VAL A 233 22.77 3.56 -6.09
CA VAL A 233 21.52 3.36 -5.35
C VAL A 233 21.22 4.65 -4.60
N LEU A 234 20.07 5.24 -4.87
CA LEU A 234 19.58 6.47 -4.26
C LEU A 234 18.69 6.19 -3.05
N ASP A 235 17.90 5.11 -3.14
CA ASP A 235 16.96 4.69 -2.09
C ASP A 235 16.68 3.20 -2.23
N GLU A 236 16.27 2.57 -1.12
CA GLU A 236 15.90 1.16 -1.08
C GLU A 236 14.63 0.96 -0.28
N GLU A 237 13.71 0.17 -0.81
CA GLU A 237 12.48 -0.20 -0.13
C GLU A 237 12.27 -1.71 -0.11
N LYS A 238 11.62 -2.20 0.93
CA LYS A 238 11.28 -3.61 1.11
C LYS A 238 9.88 -3.72 1.67
N GLY A 239 9.12 -4.68 1.19
CA GLY A 239 7.78 -4.93 1.66
C GLY A 239 7.34 -6.38 1.54
N SER A 240 6.30 -6.69 2.31
CA SER A 240 5.62 -7.97 2.26
C SER A 240 4.12 -7.75 2.43
N ILE A 241 3.34 -8.19 1.46
CA ILE A 241 1.90 -7.97 1.38
C ILE A 241 1.20 -9.33 1.34
N PRO A 242 0.23 -9.61 2.22
CA PRO A 242 -0.49 -10.87 2.19
C PRO A 242 -1.34 -10.99 0.92
N MET A 243 -1.20 -12.10 0.21
CA MET A 243 -2.04 -12.46 -0.93
C MET A 243 -3.12 -13.45 -0.47
N THR A 244 -4.15 -12.93 0.14
CA THR A 244 -5.26 -13.72 0.67
C THR A 244 -6.50 -12.86 0.86
N VAL A 245 -7.67 -13.47 0.88
CA VAL A 245 -8.89 -12.79 1.30
C VAL A 245 -8.85 -12.61 2.81
N ILE A 246 -8.99 -11.38 3.25
CA ILE A 246 -8.96 -11.00 4.66
C ILE A 246 -10.39 -10.86 5.15
N ASP A 247 -10.73 -11.56 6.22
CA ASP A 247 -12.01 -11.43 6.90
C ASP A 247 -12.02 -10.15 7.74
N GLU A 248 -13.17 -9.50 7.82
CA GLU A 248 -13.32 -8.29 8.63
C GLU A 248 -13.02 -8.59 10.11
N PRO A 249 -12.21 -7.73 10.77
CA PRO A 249 -11.97 -7.87 12.21
C PRO A 249 -13.27 -7.77 13.01
N LYS A 250 -13.50 -8.69 13.94
CA LYS A 250 -14.65 -8.68 14.84
C LYS A 250 -14.36 -7.82 16.07
N ASN A 251 -14.48 -6.52 15.92
CA ASN A 251 -14.31 -5.57 17.01
C ASN A 251 -15.32 -4.40 16.86
N ASP A 252 -15.30 -3.48 17.82
CA ASP A 252 -16.17 -2.29 17.83
C ASP A 252 -15.57 -1.09 17.07
N PHE A 253 -14.49 -1.29 16.32
CA PHE A 253 -13.80 -0.21 15.59
C PHE A 253 -14.27 -0.12 14.15
N ILE A 254 -14.02 1.01 13.52
CA ILE A 254 -14.07 1.15 12.07
C ILE A 254 -12.69 0.75 11.55
N ASN A 255 -12.55 -0.49 11.05
CA ASN A 255 -11.28 -0.96 10.49
C ASN A 255 -11.18 -0.54 9.03
N ILE A 256 -10.03 0.03 8.62
CA ILE A 256 -9.75 0.49 7.26
C ILE A 256 -8.43 -0.06 6.76
N GLY A 257 -8.24 -0.04 5.44
CA GLY A 257 -6.98 -0.44 4.82
C GLY A 257 -6.89 -1.93 4.51
N THR A 258 -5.67 -2.43 4.34
CA THR A 258 -5.40 -3.79 3.86
C THR A 258 -6.00 -4.86 4.77
N MET A 259 -5.92 -4.68 6.09
CA MET A 259 -6.42 -5.66 7.07
C MET A 259 -7.94 -5.62 7.27
N SER A 260 -8.63 -4.74 6.57
CA SER A 260 -10.10 -4.75 6.42
C SER A 260 -10.55 -5.05 4.98
N GLY A 261 -9.67 -5.70 4.20
CA GLY A 261 -9.96 -6.16 2.84
C GLY A 261 -9.77 -5.10 1.75
N ALA A 262 -9.20 -3.92 2.03
CA ALA A 262 -8.93 -2.90 1.01
C ALA A 262 -7.63 -3.20 0.24
N MET A 263 -7.53 -4.41 -0.28
CA MET A 263 -6.40 -4.89 -1.06
C MET A 263 -6.90 -5.94 -2.04
N LYS A 264 -6.37 -5.96 -3.27
CA LYS A 264 -6.69 -7.04 -4.21
C LYS A 264 -5.96 -8.32 -3.81
N PRO A 265 -6.68 -9.39 -3.42
CA PRO A 265 -6.06 -10.58 -2.85
C PRO A 265 -5.08 -11.29 -3.79
N SER A 266 -5.34 -11.25 -5.11
CA SER A 266 -4.54 -11.94 -6.13
C SER A 266 -3.28 -11.20 -6.58
N SER A 267 -3.09 -9.95 -6.17
CA SER A 267 -1.95 -9.15 -6.65
C SER A 267 -1.37 -8.17 -5.63
N GLY A 268 -1.89 -8.11 -4.40
CA GLY A 268 -1.40 -7.20 -3.38
C GLY A 268 -1.70 -5.70 -3.61
N TYR A 269 -2.25 -5.31 -4.76
CA TYR A 269 -2.57 -3.91 -5.02
C TYR A 269 -3.57 -3.36 -4.00
N ALA A 270 -3.15 -2.36 -3.21
CA ALA A 270 -3.94 -1.84 -2.10
C ALA A 270 -4.43 -0.40 -2.33
N MET A 271 -3.60 0.49 -2.86
CA MET A 271 -3.83 1.93 -2.83
C MET A 271 -5.18 2.34 -3.47
N SER A 272 -5.49 1.83 -4.65
CA SER A 272 -6.76 2.12 -5.33
C SER A 272 -7.98 1.60 -4.54
N PHE A 273 -7.85 0.46 -3.86
CA PHE A 273 -8.92 -0.12 -3.07
C PHE A 273 -9.10 0.57 -1.72
N ILE A 274 -8.02 1.05 -1.11
CA ILE A 274 -8.05 1.92 0.07
C ILE A 274 -8.84 3.19 -0.26
N GLN A 275 -8.53 3.86 -1.38
CA GLN A 275 -9.27 5.06 -1.81
C GLN A 275 -10.75 4.77 -2.02
N LYS A 276 -11.08 3.65 -2.66
CA LYS A 276 -12.46 3.23 -2.87
C LYS A 276 -13.19 2.97 -1.56
N GLN A 277 -12.54 2.29 -0.60
CA GLN A 277 -13.10 2.05 0.73
C GLN A 277 -13.38 3.36 1.47
N ILE A 278 -12.42 4.29 1.49
CA ILE A 278 -12.57 5.58 2.13
C ILE A 278 -13.67 6.41 1.46
N SER A 279 -13.69 6.47 0.13
CA SER A 279 -14.77 7.15 -0.61
C SER A 279 -16.16 6.60 -0.25
N ASN A 280 -16.28 5.27 -0.16
CA ASN A 280 -17.55 4.63 0.23
C ASN A 280 -17.96 4.98 1.67
N LEU A 281 -17.00 5.08 2.60
CA LEU A 281 -17.27 5.45 4.00
C LEU A 281 -17.90 6.84 4.11
N PHE A 282 -17.40 7.81 3.36
CA PHE A 282 -17.89 9.18 3.40
C PHE A 282 -19.19 9.37 2.59
N GLN A 283 -19.33 8.72 1.43
CA GLN A 283 -20.49 8.88 0.56
C GLN A 283 -21.78 8.26 1.10
N ASN A 284 -21.68 7.22 1.92
CA ASN A 284 -22.85 6.45 2.39
C ASN A 284 -23.16 6.63 3.87
N ASP A 285 -22.63 7.65 4.53
CA ASP A 285 -22.76 7.87 5.98
C ASP A 285 -22.38 6.62 6.81
N LEU A 286 -21.53 5.73 6.26
CA LEU A 286 -21.17 4.47 6.90
C LEU A 286 -20.35 4.68 8.17
N ILE A 287 -19.71 5.86 8.30
CA ILE A 287 -19.02 6.29 9.51
C ILE A 287 -20.01 6.35 10.69
N ILE A 288 -21.24 6.85 10.45
CA ILE A 288 -22.28 6.95 11.46
C ILE A 288 -22.81 5.56 11.81
N ASN A 289 -23.00 4.72 10.80
CA ASN A 289 -23.59 3.39 10.95
C ASN A 289 -22.57 2.29 11.30
N ARG A 290 -21.27 2.62 11.33
CA ARG A 290 -20.14 1.70 11.58
C ARG A 290 -20.09 0.48 10.67
N ASN A 291 -20.72 0.55 9.51
CA ASN A 291 -20.69 -0.51 8.50
C ASN A 291 -19.58 -0.22 7.50
N ILE A 292 -18.56 -1.07 7.48
CA ILE A 292 -17.51 -0.98 6.46
C ILE A 292 -17.97 -1.79 5.28
N THR A 293 -18.01 -1.17 4.11
CA THR A 293 -18.24 -1.91 2.87
C THR A 293 -16.91 -2.39 2.30
N ASN A 294 -16.82 -3.68 2.12
CA ASN A 294 -15.71 -4.25 1.35
C ASN A 294 -15.65 -3.57 -0.04
N PRO A 295 -14.50 -3.00 -0.46
CA PRO A 295 -14.40 -2.29 -1.73
C PRO A 295 -14.49 -3.21 -2.97
N HIS A 296 -14.48 -4.52 -2.78
CA HIS A 296 -14.57 -5.52 -3.84
C HIS A 296 -16.00 -6.01 -4.06
N LYS A 297 -16.32 -6.36 -5.31
CA LYS A 297 -17.53 -7.14 -5.61
C LYS A 297 -17.32 -8.59 -5.20
N LYS A 298 -18.38 -9.29 -4.81
CA LYS A 298 -18.32 -10.72 -4.43
C LYS A 298 -17.74 -11.61 -5.53
N ILE A 299 -18.04 -11.29 -6.80
CA ILE A 299 -17.51 -12.04 -7.94
C ILE A 299 -15.99 -11.85 -8.08
N ASP A 300 -15.49 -10.63 -7.86
CA ASP A 300 -14.04 -10.32 -7.95
C ASP A 300 -13.28 -11.13 -6.86
N LEU A 301 -13.81 -11.15 -5.63
CA LEU A 301 -13.24 -11.94 -4.53
C LEU A 301 -13.29 -13.45 -4.79
N TRP A 302 -14.34 -13.93 -5.46
CA TRP A 302 -14.43 -15.33 -5.84
C TRP A 302 -13.37 -15.69 -6.90
N MET A 303 -13.20 -14.85 -7.90
CA MET A 303 -12.15 -15.01 -8.92
C MET A 303 -10.75 -14.98 -8.31
N ASP A 304 -10.50 -14.03 -7.39
CA ASP A 304 -9.24 -13.98 -6.65
C ASP A 304 -8.98 -15.26 -5.84
N LYS A 305 -10.00 -15.79 -5.18
CA LYS A 305 -9.90 -17.08 -4.45
C LYS A 305 -9.54 -18.26 -5.37
N VAL A 306 -10.14 -18.30 -6.57
CA VAL A 306 -9.82 -19.35 -7.55
C VAL A 306 -8.37 -19.21 -8.02
N PHE A 307 -7.96 -18.02 -8.38
CA PHE A 307 -6.59 -17.74 -8.81
C PHE A 307 -5.56 -18.13 -7.74
N LEU A 308 -5.76 -17.70 -6.50
CA LEU A 308 -4.88 -18.04 -5.38
C LEU A 308 -4.80 -19.55 -5.14
N LYS A 309 -5.91 -20.29 -5.26
CA LYS A 309 -5.89 -21.75 -5.15
C LYS A 309 -5.09 -22.42 -6.25
N VAL A 310 -5.11 -21.88 -7.46
CA VAL A 310 -4.27 -22.40 -8.57
C VAL A 310 -2.80 -22.17 -8.24
N LEU A 311 -2.43 -20.98 -7.76
CA LEU A 311 -1.06 -20.69 -7.35
C LEU A 311 -0.59 -21.57 -6.20
N GLU A 312 -1.43 -21.77 -5.18
CA GLU A 312 -1.13 -22.60 -4.02
C GLU A 312 -0.96 -24.10 -4.38
N ALA A 313 -1.61 -24.56 -5.46
CA ALA A 313 -1.50 -25.94 -5.93
C ALA A 313 -0.25 -26.19 -6.79
N ASP A 314 0.46 -25.15 -7.20
CA ASP A 314 1.71 -25.28 -7.95
C ASP A 314 2.81 -25.81 -7.01
N SER A 315 3.49 -26.89 -7.41
CA SER A 315 4.57 -27.52 -6.64
C SER A 315 5.78 -26.58 -6.39
N ILE A 316 5.95 -25.56 -7.23
CA ILE A 316 7.00 -24.56 -7.07
C ILE A 316 6.66 -23.59 -5.92
N MET A 317 5.36 -23.42 -5.63
CA MET A 317 4.87 -22.50 -4.63
C MET A 317 4.72 -23.13 -3.23
N ALA A 318 4.74 -24.44 -3.14
CA ALA A 318 4.62 -25.21 -1.89
C ALA A 318 5.99 -25.45 -1.23
#